data_235ae39aa06da0a04ee504dedea0c6d3
#
_entry.id   235ae39aa06da0a04ee504dedea0c6d3
#
_cell.length_a   1.000
_cell.length_b   1.000
_cell.length_c   1.000
_cell.angle_alpha   90.00
_cell.angle_beta   90.00
_cell.angle_gamma   90.00
#
_symmetry.space_group_name_H-M   'P 1'
#
loop_
_entity.id
_entity.type
_entity.pdbx_description
1 polymer ?
#
loop_
_entity_poly.entity_id
_entity_poly.type
_entity_poly.pdbx_seq_one_letter_code
_entity_poly.pdbx_strand_id
1 'polypeptide(L)'
;MASIDDYKDLFQEKKAFAHLATTMPDGTPQVTPVWIDYRDGHVLVNTAKGRVKTRNMERGSAVALSITDPDNPYRYVQVRGVVAKVREADADAHIDQMARKYLGQDRYPFRQPGEQRVIFEIEPRRVQGAG
;
A
#
# COMPACT_ATOMS: atom_id res chain seq x y z
N MET A 1 17.49 11.62 -7.03
CA MET A 1 16.30 11.01 -6.40
C MET A 1 16.14 9.59 -6.92
N ALA A 2 15.85 8.66 -6.06
CA ALA A 2 15.63 7.29 -6.47
C ALA A 2 14.32 7.16 -7.27
N SER A 3 14.24 6.12 -8.10
CA SER A 3 13.03 5.78 -8.84
C SER A 3 12.41 4.52 -8.26
N ILE A 4 11.09 4.43 -8.27
CA ILE A 4 10.40 3.18 -7.89
C ILE A 4 10.84 2.03 -8.79
N ASP A 5 11.19 2.31 -10.04
CA ASP A 5 11.65 1.27 -10.97
C ASP A 5 12.87 0.52 -10.44
N ASP A 6 13.71 1.15 -9.65
CA ASP A 6 14.87 0.50 -9.04
C ASP A 6 14.47 -0.48 -7.92
N TYR A 7 13.22 -0.44 -7.47
CA TYR A 7 12.69 -1.22 -6.36
C TYR A 7 11.41 -1.97 -6.72
N LYS A 8 11.12 -2.12 -8.01
CA LYS A 8 9.87 -2.78 -8.48
C LYS A 8 9.65 -4.16 -7.86
N ASP A 9 10.73 -4.89 -7.65
CA ASP A 9 10.65 -6.22 -7.05
C ASP A 9 9.99 -6.20 -5.67
N LEU A 10 10.22 -5.14 -4.89
CA LEU A 10 9.60 -4.98 -3.57
C LEU A 10 8.09 -4.77 -3.66
N PHE A 11 7.63 -4.16 -4.73
CA PHE A 11 6.20 -3.87 -4.93
C PHE A 11 5.45 -5.00 -5.61
N GLN A 12 6.10 -5.73 -6.52
CA GLN A 12 5.41 -6.65 -7.42
C GLN A 12 5.75 -8.12 -7.20
N GLU A 13 6.90 -8.44 -6.63
CA GLU A 13 7.39 -9.82 -6.57
C GLU A 13 7.59 -10.33 -5.15
N LYS A 14 8.30 -9.57 -4.32
CA LYS A 14 8.65 -9.99 -2.96
C LYS A 14 7.48 -9.80 -2.00
N LYS A 15 7.45 -10.63 -0.96
CA LYS A 15 6.45 -10.53 0.12
C LYS A 15 6.83 -9.41 1.09
N ALA A 16 7.06 -8.21 0.54
CA ALA A 16 7.51 -7.06 1.31
C ALA A 16 6.30 -6.27 1.81
N PHE A 17 6.23 -6.08 3.13
CA PHE A 17 5.21 -5.22 3.72
C PHE A 17 5.64 -3.76 3.60
N ALA A 18 4.69 -2.90 3.32
CA ALA A 18 4.89 -1.47 3.45
C ALA A 18 4.37 -1.02 4.80
N HIS A 19 5.07 -0.08 5.42
CA HIS A 19 4.56 0.63 6.58
C HIS A 19 3.94 1.91 6.06
N LEU A 20 2.61 1.98 6.12
CA LEU A 20 1.83 3.10 5.60
C LEU A 20 1.54 4.08 6.71
N ALA A 21 1.99 5.32 6.53
CA ALA A 21 1.71 6.42 7.44
C ALA A 21 0.58 7.28 6.88
N THR A 22 -0.42 7.54 7.70
CA THR A 22 -1.54 8.43 7.41
C THR A 22 -1.65 9.47 8.52
N THR A 23 -2.46 10.51 8.32
CA THR A 23 -2.63 11.59 9.29
C THR A 23 -4.00 11.49 9.94
N MET A 24 -4.01 11.46 11.27
CA MET A 24 -5.24 11.51 12.05
C MET A 24 -5.91 12.88 11.94
N PRO A 25 -7.22 12.99 12.25
CA PRO A 25 -7.91 14.30 12.22
C PRO A 25 -7.26 15.38 13.08
N ASP A 26 -6.58 15.00 14.17
CA ASP A 26 -5.88 15.94 15.05
C ASP A 26 -4.46 16.31 14.55
N GLY A 27 -4.07 15.80 13.38
CA GLY A 27 -2.76 16.07 12.78
C GLY A 27 -1.65 15.10 13.20
N THR A 28 -1.92 14.18 14.10
CA THR A 28 -0.91 13.21 14.52
C THR A 28 -0.77 12.09 13.49
N PRO A 29 0.44 11.53 13.32
CA PRO A 29 0.63 10.43 12.38
C PRO A 29 0.17 9.09 12.95
N GLN A 30 -0.27 8.20 12.06
CA GLN A 30 -0.63 6.82 12.36
C GLN A 30 0.07 5.92 11.34
N VAL A 31 0.63 4.80 11.77
CA VAL A 31 1.34 3.89 10.87
C VAL A 31 0.93 2.44 11.09
N THR A 32 0.71 1.70 9.99
CA THR A 32 0.41 0.25 10.05
C THR A 32 1.08 -0.46 8.89
N PRO A 33 1.41 -1.76 9.04
CA PRO A 33 1.89 -2.56 7.92
C PRO A 33 0.73 -2.92 6.98
N VAL A 34 1.03 -2.89 5.68
CA VAL A 34 0.05 -3.21 4.64
C VAL A 34 0.71 -4.01 3.52
N TRP A 35 -0.10 -4.75 2.76
CA TRP A 35 0.31 -5.31 1.49
C TRP A 35 0.27 -4.21 0.44
N ILE A 36 1.14 -4.28 -0.55
CA ILE A 36 1.24 -3.27 -1.61
C ILE A 36 1.30 -3.90 -2.99
N ASP A 37 0.89 -3.10 -3.96
CA ASP A 37 1.01 -3.38 -5.38
C ASP A 37 1.47 -2.11 -6.09
N TYR A 38 1.89 -2.24 -7.33
CA TYR A 38 2.31 -1.10 -8.14
C TYR A 38 1.85 -1.31 -9.58
N ARG A 39 1.03 -0.39 -10.07
CA ARG A 39 0.49 -0.44 -11.43
C ARG A 39 0.36 0.97 -11.99
N ASP A 40 0.74 1.13 -13.24
CA ASP A 40 0.53 2.37 -14.00
C ASP A 40 1.06 3.61 -13.28
N GLY A 41 2.22 3.48 -12.64
CA GLY A 41 2.87 4.57 -11.94
C GLY A 41 2.32 4.88 -10.55
N HIS A 42 1.34 4.12 -10.06
CA HIS A 42 0.75 4.32 -8.74
C HIS A 42 1.03 3.14 -7.82
N VAL A 43 1.22 3.46 -6.54
CA VAL A 43 1.28 2.46 -5.47
C VAL A 43 -0.16 2.17 -5.05
N LEU A 44 -0.53 0.89 -5.01
CA LEU A 44 -1.89 0.48 -4.66
C LEU A 44 -1.90 -0.12 -3.25
N VAL A 45 -2.82 0.36 -2.43
CA VAL A 45 -3.10 -0.19 -1.10
C VAL A 45 -4.56 -0.61 -1.07
N ASN A 46 -4.80 -1.89 -0.74
CA ASN A 46 -6.14 -2.44 -0.61
C ASN A 46 -6.46 -2.61 0.88
N THR A 47 -7.52 -2.01 1.35
CA THR A 47 -7.92 -2.08 2.75
C THR A 47 -9.44 -2.15 2.87
N ALA A 48 -9.94 -2.30 4.08
CA ALA A 48 -11.36 -2.39 4.35
C ALA A 48 -11.91 -1.09 4.93
N LYS A 49 -13.14 -0.75 4.58
CA LYS A 49 -13.85 0.38 5.19
C LYS A 49 -13.99 0.15 6.69
N GLY A 50 -13.93 1.22 7.47
CA GLY A 50 -14.04 1.19 8.92
C GLY A 50 -12.72 1.13 9.66
N ARG A 51 -11.62 0.82 8.97
CA ARG A 51 -10.28 0.86 9.59
C ARG A 51 -9.81 2.30 9.73
N VAL A 52 -8.97 2.56 10.74
CA VAL A 52 -8.47 3.92 11.02
C VAL A 52 -7.75 4.49 9.79
N LYS A 53 -6.83 3.74 9.18
CA LYS A 53 -6.11 4.22 7.99
C LYS A 53 -7.05 4.52 6.82
N THR A 54 -8.12 3.74 6.68
CA THR A 54 -9.10 3.96 5.61
C THR A 54 -9.83 5.28 5.80
N ARG A 55 -10.21 5.58 7.04
CA ARG A 55 -10.87 6.85 7.36
C ARG A 55 -9.94 8.06 7.20
N ASN A 56 -8.64 7.85 7.37
CA ASN A 56 -7.65 8.92 7.24
C ASN A 56 -7.30 9.24 5.78
N MET A 57 -7.73 8.40 4.84
CA MET A 57 -7.38 8.57 3.43
C MET A 57 -8.60 8.93 2.62
N GLU A 58 -8.47 10.02 1.87
CA GLU A 58 -9.40 10.42 0.84
C GLU A 58 -8.58 11.00 -0.31
N ARG A 59 -9.20 11.25 -1.45
CA ARG A 59 -8.51 11.85 -2.57
C ARG A 59 -7.86 13.16 -2.15
N GLY A 60 -6.56 13.28 -2.40
CA GLY A 60 -5.75 14.44 -2.02
C GLY A 60 -5.00 14.28 -0.70
N SER A 61 -5.29 13.25 0.10
CA SER A 61 -4.58 13.04 1.37
C SER A 61 -3.10 12.75 1.13
N ALA A 62 -2.24 13.38 1.92
CA ALA A 62 -0.82 13.08 1.94
C ALA A 62 -0.57 11.80 2.72
N VAL A 63 0.27 10.92 2.18
CA VAL A 63 0.64 9.65 2.80
C VAL A 63 2.11 9.37 2.59
N ALA A 64 2.65 8.46 3.39
CA ALA A 64 4.02 7.99 3.22
C ALA A 64 4.07 6.48 3.43
N LEU A 65 4.98 5.81 2.72
CA LEU A 65 5.21 4.38 2.86
C LEU A 65 6.71 4.12 2.96
N SER A 66 7.07 3.16 3.80
CA SER A 66 8.42 2.63 3.87
C SER A 66 8.35 1.13 3.61
N ILE A 67 9.10 0.66 2.62
CA ILE A 67 9.12 -0.75 2.23
C ILE A 67 10.56 -1.27 2.37
N THR A 68 10.74 -2.26 3.22
CA THR A 68 12.03 -2.89 3.45
C THR A 68 12.10 -4.20 2.69
N ASP A 69 13.25 -4.46 2.06
CA ASP A 69 13.51 -5.74 1.40
C ASP A 69 13.52 -6.85 2.46
N PRO A 70 12.65 -7.86 2.34
CA PRO A 70 12.61 -8.95 3.32
C PRO A 70 13.88 -9.81 3.33
N ASP A 71 14.68 -9.74 2.27
CA ASP A 71 15.93 -10.51 2.17
C ASP A 71 17.16 -9.69 2.58
N ASN A 72 17.01 -8.36 2.68
CA ASN A 72 18.11 -7.47 3.05
C ASN A 72 17.55 -6.23 3.76
N PRO A 73 17.59 -6.19 5.11
CA PRO A 73 16.96 -5.10 5.86
C PRO A 73 17.60 -3.73 5.65
N TYR A 74 18.78 -3.68 5.04
CA TYR A 74 19.44 -2.42 4.73
C TYR A 74 19.02 -1.83 3.38
N ARG A 75 18.28 -2.61 2.58
CA ARG A 75 17.70 -2.14 1.34
C ARG A 75 16.25 -1.75 1.57
N TYR A 76 15.91 -0.49 1.32
CA TYR A 76 14.54 -0.01 1.49
C TYR A 76 14.23 1.09 0.49
N VAL A 77 12.96 1.36 0.32
CA VAL A 77 12.47 2.51 -0.43
C VAL A 77 11.40 3.23 0.39
N GLN A 78 11.50 4.55 0.43
CA GLN A 78 10.51 5.43 1.04
C GLN A 78 9.77 6.16 -0.07
N VAL A 79 8.46 6.15 0.00
CA VAL A 79 7.60 6.88 -0.95
C VAL A 79 6.76 7.85 -0.17
N ARG A 80 6.80 9.12 -0.54
CA ARG A 80 5.87 10.15 -0.06
C ARG A 80 5.00 10.55 -1.23
N GLY A 81 3.69 10.58 -1.03
CA GLY A 81 2.78 10.88 -2.12
C GLY A 81 1.43 11.33 -1.64
N VAL A 82 0.50 11.34 -2.57
CA VAL A 82 -0.89 11.72 -2.30
C VAL A 82 -1.83 10.65 -2.85
N VAL A 83 -2.97 10.51 -2.21
CA VAL A 83 -4.03 9.65 -2.71
C VAL A 83 -4.62 10.30 -3.96
N ALA A 84 -4.39 9.69 -5.11
CA ALA A 84 -4.87 10.21 -6.40
C ALA A 84 -6.26 9.70 -6.73
N LYS A 85 -6.58 8.48 -6.30
CA LYS A 85 -7.85 7.85 -6.66
C LYS A 85 -8.27 6.87 -5.56
N VAL A 86 -9.58 6.78 -5.33
CA VAL A 86 -10.20 5.83 -4.41
C VAL A 86 -11.23 5.06 -5.22
N ARG A 87 -11.16 3.73 -5.21
CA ARG A 87 -12.10 2.92 -5.99
C ARG A 87 -12.47 1.63 -5.26
N GLU A 88 -13.69 1.17 -5.53
CA GLU A 88 -14.23 -0.04 -4.90
C GLU A 88 -14.48 -1.16 -5.93
N ALA A 89 -14.67 -0.81 -7.20
CA ALA A 89 -15.22 -1.72 -8.22
C ALA A 89 -14.50 -3.06 -8.33
N ASP A 90 -13.17 -3.08 -8.29
CA ASP A 90 -12.38 -4.30 -8.43
C ASP A 90 -11.57 -4.63 -7.18
N ALA A 91 -11.95 -4.05 -6.04
CA ALA A 91 -11.18 -4.22 -4.80
C ALA A 91 -11.18 -5.65 -4.28
N ASP A 92 -12.28 -6.38 -4.43
CA ASP A 92 -12.34 -7.77 -4.00
C ASP A 92 -11.47 -8.69 -4.86
N ALA A 93 -11.48 -8.49 -6.18
CA ALA A 93 -10.60 -9.23 -7.07
C ALA A 93 -9.13 -8.90 -6.81
N HIS A 94 -8.84 -7.65 -6.53
CA HIS A 94 -7.48 -7.19 -6.24
C HIS A 94 -6.93 -7.79 -4.95
N ILE A 95 -7.73 -7.86 -3.87
CA ILE A 95 -7.22 -8.45 -2.63
C ILE A 95 -6.95 -9.95 -2.80
N ASP A 96 -7.69 -10.63 -3.67
CA ASP A 96 -7.41 -12.02 -4.00
C ASP A 96 -6.07 -12.15 -4.75
N GLN A 97 -5.76 -11.22 -5.65
CA GLN A 97 -4.44 -11.17 -6.31
C GLN A 97 -3.32 -10.93 -5.30
N MET A 98 -3.55 -10.07 -4.33
CA MET A 98 -2.58 -9.83 -3.25
C MET A 98 -2.37 -11.08 -2.39
N ALA A 99 -3.43 -11.85 -2.14
CA ALA A 99 -3.33 -13.11 -1.41
C ALA A 99 -2.45 -14.12 -2.14
N ARG A 100 -2.50 -14.15 -3.47
CA ARG A 100 -1.60 -15.01 -4.25
C ARG A 100 -0.14 -14.62 -4.05
N LYS A 101 0.15 -13.33 -4.09
CA LYS A 101 1.51 -12.82 -3.91
C LYS A 101 2.04 -13.07 -2.49
N TYR A 102 1.25 -12.72 -1.47
CA TYR A 102 1.71 -12.73 -0.08
C TYR A 102 1.54 -14.06 0.64
N LEU A 103 0.52 -14.84 0.26
CA LEU A 103 0.15 -16.06 0.97
C LEU A 103 0.22 -17.32 0.09
N GLY A 104 0.34 -17.16 -1.22
CA GLY A 104 0.26 -18.28 -2.16
C GLY A 104 -1.12 -18.92 -2.23
N GLN A 105 -2.18 -18.17 -1.91
CA GLN A 105 -3.55 -18.64 -1.92
C GLN A 105 -4.35 -17.92 -3.01
N ASP A 106 -5.30 -18.65 -3.63
CA ASP A 106 -6.10 -18.08 -4.71
C ASP A 106 -7.09 -17.02 -4.26
N ARG A 107 -7.49 -17.08 -2.98
CA ARG A 107 -8.44 -16.14 -2.41
C ARG A 107 -7.93 -15.62 -1.07
N TYR A 108 -8.34 -14.40 -0.75
CA TYR A 108 -8.04 -13.77 0.52
C TYR A 108 -8.79 -14.50 1.65
N PRO A 109 -8.05 -15.19 2.58
CA PRO A 109 -8.70 -16.07 3.57
C PRO A 109 -9.25 -15.33 4.77
N PHE A 110 -8.92 -14.04 4.96
CA PHE A 110 -9.29 -13.28 6.16
C PHE A 110 -10.53 -12.41 5.95
N ARG A 111 -11.27 -12.65 4.87
CA ARG A 111 -12.48 -11.87 4.55
C ARG A 111 -13.55 -12.09 5.61
N GLN A 112 -14.09 -10.97 6.13
CA GLN A 112 -15.15 -10.99 7.12
C GLN A 112 -16.51 -10.77 6.45
N PRO A 113 -17.62 -11.30 7.03
CA PRO A 113 -18.96 -11.04 6.52
C PRO A 113 -19.23 -9.53 6.48
N GLY A 114 -19.76 -9.04 5.36
CA GLY A 114 -20.09 -7.62 5.19
C GLY A 114 -18.91 -6.70 4.97
N GLU A 115 -17.69 -7.26 4.87
CA GLU A 115 -16.49 -6.46 4.62
C GLU A 115 -16.56 -5.79 3.25
N GLN A 116 -16.29 -4.50 3.22
CA GLN A 116 -16.22 -3.71 1.99
C GLN A 116 -14.79 -3.28 1.76
N ARG A 117 -14.18 -3.77 0.67
CA ARG A 117 -12.81 -3.45 0.30
C ARG A 117 -12.75 -2.19 -0.53
N VAL A 118 -11.62 -1.48 -0.42
CA VAL A 118 -11.36 -0.27 -1.19
C VAL A 118 -9.88 -0.22 -1.58
N ILE A 119 -9.61 0.25 -2.80
CA ILE A 119 -8.25 0.45 -3.28
C ILE A 119 -7.95 1.94 -3.26
N PHE A 120 -6.83 2.30 -2.64
CA PHE A 120 -6.25 3.63 -2.74
C PHE A 120 -5.09 3.60 -3.72
N GLU A 121 -5.17 4.43 -4.75
CA GLU A 121 -4.07 4.62 -5.70
C GLU A 121 -3.29 5.84 -5.26
N ILE A 122 -2.03 5.62 -4.92
CA ILE A 122 -1.14 6.65 -4.39
C ILE A 122 -0.20 7.10 -5.50
N GLU A 123 -0.20 8.40 -5.78
CA GLU A 123 0.72 9.00 -6.73
C GLU A 123 2.02 9.33 -5.99
N PRO A 124 3.15 8.72 -6.38
CA PRO A 124 4.44 9.05 -5.75
C PRO A 124 4.87 10.47 -6.12
N ARG A 125 5.27 11.24 -5.13
CA ARG A 125 5.78 12.61 -5.28
C ARG A 125 7.27 12.70 -4.98
N ARG A 126 7.73 11.95 -3.98
CA ARG A 126 9.14 11.86 -3.57
C ARG A 126 9.50 10.42 -3.33
N VAL A 127 10.60 9.96 -3.90
CA VAL A 127 11.08 8.59 -3.72
C VAL A 127 12.52 8.67 -3.25
N GLN A 128 12.83 7.94 -2.19
CA GLN A 128 14.14 7.89 -1.56
C GLN A 128 14.46 6.44 -1.21
N GLY A 129 15.67 6.00 -1.47
CA GLY A 129 16.02 4.62 -1.21
C GLY A 129 17.47 4.44 -0.82
N ALA A 130 17.80 3.22 -0.34
CA ALA A 130 19.13 2.79 0.04
C ALA A 130 19.31 1.31 -0.26
N GLY A 131 20.53 0.91 -0.46
CA GLY A 131 20.89 -0.49 -0.76
C GLY A 131 20.87 -0.82 -2.25
#